data_9da3d2e628ed8fe8742d6b15761bff76
#
_entry.id   9da3d2e628ed8fe8742d6b15761bff76
#
_cell.length_a   1.000
_cell.length_b   1.000
_cell.length_c   1.000
_cell.angle_alpha   90.00
_cell.angle_beta   90.00
_cell.angle_gamma   90.00
#
_symmetry.space_group_name_H-M   'P 1'
#
loop_
_entity.id
_entity.type
_entity.pdbx_description
1 polymer ?
#
loop_
_entity_poly.entity_id
_entity_poly.type
_entity_poly.pdbx_seq_one_letter_code
_entity_poly.pdbx_strand_id
1 'polypeptide(L)'
;MFEKLEAIKKRYEERSAEISKSEVIANQELWRKLMKEHADLEEIVQAYEAYLSLQTELSDVREMVKNAEDAELREMAQEESASLEEKLQKAEETLKFLLIPKDPNDGKNVILEIRAGTGGEEASLFGADLLRMYQRYAERHGMKMETLSS
;
A
#
# COMPACT_ATOMS: atom_id res chain seq x y z
N MET A 1 -13.97 -4.06 -10.49
CA MET A 1 -13.09 -3.54 -9.42
C MET A 1 -13.80 -3.63 -8.06
N PHE A 2 -14.94 -3.03 -7.86
CA PHE A 2 -15.64 -2.94 -6.56
C PHE A 2 -16.04 -4.28 -5.97
N GLU A 3 -16.55 -5.23 -6.76
CA GLU A 3 -16.83 -6.60 -6.28
C GLU A 3 -15.59 -7.29 -5.68
N LYS A 4 -14.41 -7.04 -6.28
CA LYS A 4 -13.13 -7.54 -5.75
C LYS A 4 -12.76 -6.87 -4.43
N LEU A 5 -13.00 -5.56 -4.29
CA LEU A 5 -12.75 -4.82 -3.06
C LEU A 5 -13.67 -5.26 -1.92
N GLU A 6 -14.94 -5.50 -2.20
CA GLU A 6 -15.87 -6.07 -1.22
C GLU A 6 -15.45 -7.47 -0.74
N ALA A 7 -15.00 -8.32 -1.67
CA ALA A 7 -14.48 -9.63 -1.32
C ALA A 7 -13.19 -9.53 -0.46
N ILE A 8 -12.32 -8.56 -0.74
CA ILE A 8 -11.12 -8.28 0.06
C ILE A 8 -11.51 -7.80 1.47
N LYS A 9 -12.47 -6.87 1.59
CA LYS A 9 -12.95 -6.38 2.88
C LYS A 9 -13.52 -7.52 3.72
N LYS A 10 -14.37 -8.36 3.14
CA LYS A 10 -14.92 -9.53 3.82
C LYS A 10 -13.81 -10.49 4.29
N ARG A 11 -12.82 -10.74 3.45
CA ARG A 11 -11.68 -11.59 3.82
C ARG A 11 -10.85 -10.99 4.96
N TYR A 12 -10.65 -9.69 4.97
CA TYR A 12 -9.99 -8.97 6.06
C TYR A 12 -10.73 -9.14 7.38
N GLU A 13 -12.05 -8.97 7.40
CA GLU A 13 -12.89 -9.18 8.57
C GLU A 13 -12.83 -10.63 9.08
N GLU A 14 -12.88 -11.61 8.16
CA GLU A 14 -12.73 -13.03 8.49
C GLU A 14 -11.35 -13.32 9.13
N ARG A 15 -10.26 -12.76 8.59
CA ARG A 15 -8.91 -12.90 9.16
C ARG A 15 -8.77 -12.23 10.52
N SER A 16 -9.35 -11.04 10.70
CA SER A 16 -9.41 -10.37 12.00
C SER A 16 -10.07 -11.24 13.08
N ALA A 17 -11.19 -11.87 12.74
CA ALA A 17 -11.89 -12.80 13.63
C ALA A 17 -11.08 -14.09 13.90
N GLU A 18 -10.37 -14.62 12.90
CA GLU A 18 -9.54 -15.82 13.08
C GLU A 18 -8.32 -15.60 13.96
N ILE A 19 -7.61 -14.48 13.78
CA ILE A 19 -6.41 -14.12 14.54
C ILE A 19 -6.71 -14.02 16.05
N SER A 20 -7.93 -13.65 16.40
CA SER A 20 -8.38 -13.49 17.80
C SER A 20 -8.72 -14.81 18.49
N LYS A 21 -8.75 -15.93 17.77
CA LYS A 21 -9.09 -17.24 18.37
C LYS A 21 -7.92 -17.79 19.18
N SER A 22 -8.20 -18.31 20.36
CA SER A 22 -7.19 -18.90 21.27
C SER A 22 -6.39 -20.03 20.62
N GLU A 23 -7.04 -20.85 19.79
CA GLU A 23 -6.39 -21.96 19.05
C GLU A 23 -5.35 -21.44 18.03
N VAL A 24 -5.63 -20.33 17.38
CA VAL A 24 -4.73 -19.69 16.43
C VAL A 24 -3.56 -19.04 17.16
N ILE A 25 -3.81 -18.36 18.27
CA ILE A 25 -2.78 -17.72 19.13
C ILE A 25 -1.82 -18.77 19.66
N ALA A 26 -2.29 -19.96 20.02
CA ALA A 26 -1.47 -21.07 20.48
C ALA A 26 -0.55 -21.65 19.39
N ASN A 27 -0.87 -21.47 18.12
CA ASN A 27 -0.06 -21.89 16.99
C ASN A 27 0.66 -20.70 16.37
N GLN A 28 1.89 -20.45 16.82
CA GLN A 28 2.68 -19.28 16.38
C GLN A 28 2.91 -19.21 14.87
N GLU A 29 3.06 -20.33 14.19
CA GLU A 29 3.30 -20.36 12.74
C GLU A 29 2.04 -19.95 11.97
N LEU A 30 0.90 -20.51 12.34
CA LEU A 30 -0.40 -20.15 11.77
C LEU A 30 -0.73 -18.68 12.07
N TRP A 31 -0.52 -18.23 13.30
CA TRP A 31 -0.75 -16.86 13.71
C TRP A 31 0.07 -15.86 12.88
N ARG A 32 1.37 -16.12 12.69
CA ARG A 32 2.23 -15.25 11.87
C ARG A 32 1.78 -15.20 10.42
N LYS A 33 1.34 -16.33 9.86
CA LYS A 33 0.83 -16.38 8.49
C LYS A 33 -0.44 -15.53 8.34
N LEU A 34 -1.39 -15.69 9.26
CA LEU A 34 -2.64 -14.94 9.23
C LEU A 34 -2.42 -13.44 9.48
N MET A 35 -1.52 -13.07 10.38
CA MET A 35 -1.14 -11.68 10.63
C MET A 35 -0.52 -11.02 9.40
N LYS A 36 0.31 -11.76 8.65
CA LYS A 36 0.88 -11.26 7.39
C LYS A 36 -0.23 -11.04 6.35
N GLU A 37 -1.12 -12.01 6.16
CA GLU A 37 -2.27 -11.85 5.25
C GLU A 37 -3.14 -10.66 5.67
N HIS A 38 -3.40 -10.49 6.95
CA HIS A 38 -4.19 -9.39 7.48
C HIS A 38 -3.53 -8.04 7.18
N ALA A 39 -2.23 -7.89 7.45
CA ALA A 39 -1.48 -6.67 7.14
C ALA A 39 -1.44 -6.35 5.64
N ASP A 40 -1.32 -7.37 4.78
CA ASP A 40 -1.35 -7.19 3.33
C ASP A 40 -2.73 -6.71 2.81
N LEU A 41 -3.81 -7.06 3.50
CA LEU A 41 -5.18 -6.63 3.14
C LEU A 41 -5.55 -5.27 3.76
N GLU A 42 -4.95 -4.91 4.89
CA GLU A 42 -5.30 -3.72 5.67
C GLU A 42 -5.17 -2.43 4.86
N GLU A 43 -4.07 -2.26 4.14
CA GLU A 43 -3.80 -1.10 3.30
C GLU A 43 -4.89 -0.91 2.22
N ILE A 44 -5.31 -2.01 1.59
CA ILE A 44 -6.35 -1.99 0.56
C ILE A 44 -7.71 -1.64 1.18
N VAL A 45 -8.02 -2.22 2.35
CA VAL A 45 -9.29 -1.98 3.04
C VAL A 45 -9.40 -0.53 3.52
N GLN A 46 -8.34 0.01 4.12
CA GLN A 46 -8.30 1.42 4.54
C GLN A 46 -8.51 2.39 3.37
N ALA A 47 -7.82 2.13 2.25
CA ALA A 47 -8.00 2.94 1.04
C ALA A 47 -9.43 2.82 0.47
N TYR A 48 -10.03 1.63 0.55
CA TYR A 48 -11.40 1.42 0.09
C TYR A 48 -12.42 2.10 1.00
N GLU A 49 -12.25 2.06 2.31
CA GLU A 49 -13.11 2.75 3.26
C GLU A 49 -13.03 4.28 3.09
N ALA A 50 -11.82 4.81 2.86
CA ALA A 50 -11.64 6.23 2.53
C ALA A 50 -12.37 6.61 1.23
N TYR A 51 -12.31 5.76 0.20
CA TYR A 51 -13.05 5.97 -1.04
C TYR A 51 -14.58 6.00 -0.81
N LEU A 52 -15.12 5.06 -0.02
CA LEU A 52 -16.55 5.01 0.30
C LEU A 52 -17.00 6.23 1.10
N SER A 53 -16.17 6.73 2.03
CA SER A 53 -16.44 7.97 2.76
C SER A 53 -16.54 9.16 1.82
N LEU A 54 -15.56 9.34 0.93
CA LEU A 54 -15.58 10.41 -0.08
C LEU A 54 -16.80 10.31 -1.01
N GLN A 55 -17.22 9.10 -1.38
CA GLN A 55 -18.42 8.88 -2.19
C GLN A 55 -19.69 9.32 -1.47
N THR A 56 -19.78 9.02 -0.17
CA THR A 56 -20.92 9.43 0.65
C THR A 56 -20.94 10.95 0.81
N GLU A 57 -19.81 11.56 1.18
CA GLU A 57 -19.67 13.01 1.30
C GLU A 57 -20.05 13.73 0.00
N LEU A 58 -19.60 13.24 -1.16
CA LEU A 58 -19.96 13.81 -2.46
C LEU A 58 -21.46 13.71 -2.74
N SER A 59 -22.09 12.60 -2.34
CA SER A 59 -23.55 12.43 -2.47
C SER A 59 -24.30 13.46 -1.63
N ASP A 60 -23.88 13.65 -0.39
CA ASP A 60 -24.49 14.59 0.55
C ASP A 60 -24.33 16.04 0.05
N VAL A 61 -23.13 16.42 -0.39
CA VAL A 61 -22.87 17.76 -0.94
C VAL A 61 -23.66 18.01 -2.22
N ARG A 62 -23.80 17.01 -3.10
CA ARG A 62 -24.64 17.12 -4.30
C ARG A 62 -26.13 17.32 -3.98
N GLU A 63 -26.60 16.72 -2.90
CA GLU A 63 -27.96 16.94 -2.40
C GLU A 63 -28.11 18.37 -1.85
N MET A 64 -27.09 18.88 -1.12
CA MET A 64 -27.06 20.27 -0.67
C MET A 64 -27.11 21.26 -1.84
N VAL A 65 -26.36 21.04 -2.91
CA VAL A 65 -26.39 21.88 -4.12
C VAL A 65 -27.82 21.96 -4.71
N LYS A 66 -28.55 20.83 -4.72
CA LYS A 66 -29.91 20.77 -5.25
C LYS A 66 -30.93 21.52 -4.37
N ASN A 67 -30.74 21.47 -3.05
CA ASN A 67 -31.72 21.96 -2.08
C ASN A 67 -31.34 23.34 -1.52
N ALA A 68 -30.17 23.91 -1.87
CA ALA A 68 -29.75 25.22 -1.40
C ALA A 68 -30.66 26.34 -1.98
N GLU A 69 -31.33 27.05 -1.10
CA GLU A 69 -32.15 28.23 -1.43
C GLU A 69 -31.27 29.48 -1.62
N ASP A 70 -30.17 29.56 -0.87
CA ASP A 70 -29.22 30.66 -0.93
C ASP A 70 -28.18 30.42 -2.04
N ALA A 71 -27.91 31.48 -2.83
CA ALA A 71 -26.95 31.42 -3.93
C ALA A 71 -25.52 31.24 -3.45
N GLU A 72 -25.14 31.88 -2.33
CA GLU A 72 -23.78 31.76 -1.74
C GLU A 72 -23.53 30.34 -1.21
N LEU A 73 -24.52 29.77 -0.52
CA LEU A 73 -24.44 28.38 -0.04
C LEU A 73 -24.34 27.39 -1.20
N ARG A 74 -25.06 27.66 -2.30
CA ARG A 74 -25.00 26.80 -3.49
C ARG A 74 -23.63 26.86 -4.17
N GLU A 75 -23.02 28.04 -4.25
CA GLU A 75 -21.68 28.23 -4.83
C GLU A 75 -20.64 27.50 -4.02
N MET A 76 -20.65 27.65 -2.69
CA MET A 76 -19.75 26.93 -1.79
C MET A 76 -19.89 25.40 -1.94
N ALA A 77 -21.12 24.89 -1.97
CA ALA A 77 -21.36 23.46 -2.14
C ALA A 77 -20.91 22.95 -3.54
N GLN A 78 -20.97 23.77 -4.57
CA GLN A 78 -20.44 23.42 -5.89
C GLN A 78 -18.90 23.33 -5.89
N GLU A 79 -18.22 24.26 -5.25
CA GLU A 79 -16.76 24.22 -5.10
C GLU A 79 -16.31 22.99 -4.32
N GLU A 80 -17.02 22.67 -3.22
CA GLU A 80 -16.75 21.47 -2.44
C GLU A 80 -17.01 20.19 -3.23
N SER A 81 -18.09 20.12 -3.99
CA SER A 81 -18.38 19.00 -4.89
C SER A 81 -17.25 18.77 -5.89
N ALA A 82 -16.73 19.83 -6.52
CA ALA A 82 -15.61 19.72 -7.47
C ALA A 82 -14.32 19.21 -6.78
N SER A 83 -14.05 19.70 -5.58
CA SER A 83 -12.90 19.22 -4.77
C SER A 83 -13.03 17.75 -4.38
N LEU A 84 -14.23 17.32 -4.00
CA LEU A 84 -14.50 15.91 -3.64
C LEU A 84 -14.42 15.00 -4.86
N GLU A 85 -14.85 15.44 -6.04
CA GLU A 85 -14.70 14.68 -7.29
C GLU A 85 -13.22 14.43 -7.63
N GLU A 86 -12.36 15.44 -7.47
CA GLU A 86 -10.92 15.28 -7.68
C GLU A 86 -10.30 14.30 -6.67
N LYS A 87 -10.69 14.40 -5.39
CA LYS A 87 -10.22 13.46 -4.34
C LYS A 87 -10.69 12.05 -4.62
N LEU A 88 -11.92 11.88 -5.06
CA LEU A 88 -12.50 10.58 -5.39
C LEU A 88 -11.77 9.91 -6.56
N GLN A 89 -11.44 10.68 -7.59
CA GLN A 89 -10.65 10.19 -8.72
C GLN A 89 -9.26 9.72 -8.26
N LYS A 90 -8.55 10.50 -7.43
CA LYS A 90 -7.24 10.12 -6.88
C LYS A 90 -7.32 8.86 -6.00
N ALA A 91 -8.38 8.75 -5.19
CA ALA A 91 -8.61 7.55 -4.39
C ALA A 91 -8.87 6.32 -5.26
N GLU A 92 -9.61 6.45 -6.37
CA GLU A 92 -9.83 5.37 -7.31
C GLU A 92 -8.54 4.92 -8.02
N GLU A 93 -7.67 5.85 -8.39
CA GLU A 93 -6.35 5.55 -8.96
C GLU A 93 -5.46 4.81 -7.95
N THR A 94 -5.47 5.25 -6.70
CA THR A 94 -4.76 4.56 -5.60
C THR A 94 -5.27 3.13 -5.41
N LEU A 95 -6.58 2.92 -5.42
CA LEU A 95 -7.17 1.57 -5.32
C LEU A 95 -6.78 0.69 -6.50
N LYS A 96 -6.74 1.23 -7.72
CA LYS A 96 -6.27 0.47 -8.90
C LYS A 96 -4.82 0.03 -8.73
N PHE A 97 -3.97 0.91 -8.21
CA PHE A 97 -2.57 0.60 -7.93
C PHE A 97 -2.42 -0.49 -6.86
N LEU A 98 -3.13 -0.37 -5.74
CA LEU A 98 -3.10 -1.34 -4.63
C LEU A 98 -3.64 -2.72 -5.02
N LEU A 99 -4.49 -2.81 -6.04
CA LEU A 99 -5.02 -4.07 -6.56
C LEU A 99 -4.07 -4.80 -7.52
N ILE A 100 -2.93 -4.19 -7.89
CA ILE A 100 -1.88 -4.86 -8.66
C ILE A 100 -1.26 -5.93 -7.75
N PRO A 101 -1.16 -7.19 -8.21
CA PRO A 101 -0.54 -8.23 -7.41
C PRO A 101 0.89 -7.86 -7.05
N LYS A 102 1.23 -7.89 -5.76
CA LYS A 102 2.62 -7.74 -5.30
C LYS A 102 3.45 -8.92 -5.81
N ASP A 103 4.70 -8.68 -6.19
CA ASP A 103 5.62 -9.77 -6.55
C ASP A 103 5.82 -10.66 -5.31
N PRO A 104 5.64 -11.99 -5.43
CA PRO A 104 5.85 -12.92 -4.31
C PRO A 104 7.30 -12.90 -3.79
N ASN A 105 8.21 -12.25 -4.50
CA ASN A 105 9.61 -12.10 -4.10
C ASN A 105 9.88 -10.79 -3.33
N ASP A 106 8.98 -9.81 -3.33
CA ASP A 106 9.19 -8.52 -2.65
C ASP A 106 9.49 -8.65 -1.16
N GLY A 107 8.97 -9.70 -0.52
CA GLY A 107 9.22 -9.97 0.90
C GLY A 107 10.37 -10.93 1.19
N LYS A 108 11.17 -11.32 0.19
CA LYS A 108 12.27 -12.26 0.34
C LYS A 108 13.61 -11.56 0.49
N ASN A 109 14.52 -12.22 1.22
CA ASN A 109 15.91 -11.79 1.21
C ASN A 109 16.53 -12.04 -0.17
N VAL A 110 17.41 -11.13 -0.59
CA VAL A 110 18.13 -11.23 -1.86
C VAL A 110 19.63 -11.32 -1.61
N ILE A 111 20.32 -12.04 -2.47
CA ILE A 111 21.78 -12.06 -2.52
C ILE A 111 22.20 -11.15 -3.69
N LEU A 112 22.96 -10.12 -3.36
CA LEU A 112 23.56 -9.22 -4.34
C LEU A 112 25.02 -9.62 -4.55
N GLU A 113 25.38 -9.97 -5.80
CA GLU A 113 26.75 -10.27 -6.18
C GLU A 113 27.27 -9.19 -7.14
N ILE A 114 28.41 -8.60 -6.80
CA ILE A 114 29.09 -7.60 -7.63
C ILE A 114 30.42 -8.21 -8.10
N ARG A 115 30.59 -8.29 -9.41
CA ARG A 115 31.82 -8.85 -10.02
C ARG A 115 32.49 -7.82 -10.92
N ALA A 116 33.80 -7.70 -10.83
CA ALA A 116 34.60 -6.94 -11.79
C ALA A 116 34.65 -7.72 -13.12
N GLY A 117 33.90 -7.26 -14.14
CA GLY A 117 33.74 -8.00 -15.41
C GLY A 117 34.98 -8.03 -16.29
N THR A 118 35.75 -6.93 -16.38
CA THR A 118 36.91 -6.79 -17.25
C THR A 118 38.24 -7.01 -16.51
N GLY A 119 38.24 -7.12 -15.18
CA GLY A 119 39.42 -7.15 -14.34
C GLY A 119 40.17 -5.81 -14.29
N GLY A 120 41.19 -5.76 -13.46
CA GLY A 120 41.99 -4.56 -13.25
C GLY A 120 41.51 -3.69 -12.05
N GLU A 121 42.36 -2.77 -11.66
CA GLU A 121 42.17 -1.93 -10.47
C GLU A 121 40.94 -1.00 -10.60
N GLU A 122 40.74 -0.41 -11.78
CA GLU A 122 39.61 0.50 -12.05
C GLU A 122 38.25 -0.21 -11.97
N ALA A 123 38.16 -1.46 -12.48
CA ALA A 123 36.95 -2.26 -12.36
C ALA A 123 36.64 -2.66 -10.92
N SER A 124 37.68 -2.90 -10.11
CA SER A 124 37.53 -3.18 -8.66
C SER A 124 37.06 -1.95 -7.90
N LEU A 125 37.59 -0.74 -8.21
CA LEU A 125 37.15 0.52 -7.63
C LEU A 125 35.67 0.80 -7.96
N PHE A 126 35.26 0.59 -9.21
CA PHE A 126 33.87 0.74 -9.62
C PHE A 126 32.94 -0.25 -8.91
N GLY A 127 33.38 -1.50 -8.73
CA GLY A 127 32.67 -2.48 -7.92
C GLY A 127 32.44 -2.03 -6.49
N ALA A 128 33.45 -1.42 -5.86
CA ALA A 128 33.36 -0.86 -4.51
C ALA A 128 32.38 0.33 -4.44
N ASP A 129 32.33 1.17 -5.46
CA ASP A 129 31.38 2.29 -5.53
C ASP A 129 29.94 1.78 -5.70
N LEU A 130 29.71 0.75 -6.53
CA LEU A 130 28.41 0.10 -6.64
C LEU A 130 27.96 -0.51 -5.30
N LEU A 131 28.87 -1.22 -4.60
CA LEU A 131 28.56 -1.77 -3.28
C LEU A 131 28.13 -0.65 -2.32
N ARG A 132 28.87 0.44 -2.27
CA ARG A 132 28.54 1.60 -1.42
C ARG A 132 27.18 2.20 -1.78
N MET A 133 26.86 2.29 -3.06
CA MET A 133 25.55 2.77 -3.54
C MET A 133 24.41 1.88 -3.00
N TYR A 134 24.52 0.55 -3.14
CA TYR A 134 23.50 -0.38 -2.64
C TYR A 134 23.43 -0.40 -1.11
N GLN A 135 24.55 -0.28 -0.40
CA GLN A 135 24.53 -0.13 1.06
C GLN A 135 23.74 1.10 1.49
N ARG A 136 23.97 2.26 0.86
CA ARG A 136 23.22 3.48 1.15
C ARG A 136 21.75 3.37 0.78
N TYR A 137 21.41 2.65 -0.28
CA TYR A 137 20.02 2.38 -0.62
C TYR A 137 19.34 1.53 0.45
N ALA A 138 19.98 0.44 0.88
CA ALA A 138 19.48 -0.44 1.92
C ALA A 138 19.26 0.30 3.25
N GLU A 139 20.23 1.11 3.69
CA GLU A 139 20.12 1.93 4.90
C GLU A 139 18.89 2.86 4.86
N ARG A 140 18.69 3.55 3.74
CA ARG A 140 17.56 4.49 3.58
C ARG A 140 16.19 3.80 3.57
N HIS A 141 16.15 2.55 3.17
CA HIS A 141 14.92 1.74 3.11
C HIS A 141 14.76 0.79 4.30
N GLY A 142 15.59 0.92 5.35
CA GLY A 142 15.50 0.09 6.55
C GLY A 142 15.85 -1.39 6.33
N MET A 143 16.55 -1.71 5.25
CA MET A 143 16.98 -3.06 4.93
C MET A 143 18.30 -3.37 5.64
N LYS A 144 18.43 -4.57 6.22
CA LYS A 144 19.70 -5.07 6.75
C LYS A 144 20.55 -5.63 5.62
N MET A 145 21.83 -5.27 5.62
CA MET A 145 22.81 -5.78 4.67
C MET A 145 23.95 -6.49 5.41
N GLU A 146 24.26 -7.71 5.01
CA GLU A 146 25.35 -8.51 5.56
C GLU A 146 26.30 -8.91 4.43
N THR A 147 27.61 -8.73 4.63
CA THR A 147 28.63 -9.16 3.68
C THR A 147 28.90 -10.64 3.89
N LEU A 148 28.62 -11.47 2.88
CA LEU A 148 28.84 -12.92 2.92
C LEU A 148 30.28 -13.29 2.54
N SER A 149 30.85 -12.57 1.56
CA SER A 149 32.24 -12.73 1.10
C SER A 149 32.71 -11.43 0.44
N SER A 150 33.99 -11.13 0.52
CA SER A 150 34.67 -9.99 -0.13
C SER A 150 36.01 -10.43 -0.71
#